data_9fa2f823153c4f6095eee896749e1c89
#
_entry.id   9fa2f823153c4f6095eee896749e1c89
#
_cell.length_a   1.000
_cell.length_b   1.000
_cell.length_c   1.000
_cell.angle_alpha   90.00
_cell.angle_beta   90.00
_cell.angle_gamma   90.00
#
_symmetry.space_group_name_H-M   'P 1'
#
loop_
_entity.id
_entity.type
_entity.pdbx_description
1 polymer ?
#
loop_
_entity_poly.entity_id
_entity_poly.type
_entity_poly.pdbx_seq_one_letter_code
_entity_poly.pdbx_strand_id
1 'polypeptide(L)'
;MSRRVPRSRAPLALALGAALAAPLVLTPPASAADPYTVTPLKFTVQAGGRSCTVDADLYRPAGVDRGHPAPAVLGTNGFGGSKSDGSTGAIGKAFAQRGYVSLVYSGLGFGRSGCLVSLDDPDIDGAAASQLVDFLGGKRAADDGSTADFVTLDAPGDPRVGMIGGSYGGAVQLATASVDDRLDALVPMITWHDLAYSLDPNNAAGAPSVPGAFKWQWTNGFYLIGEGQPLLQPSLDPSRINNLACLHFVTQACRTIHTLNSGSYPTDRTAELLAFARRVSPVSYLHRVKAPTLLVQGQADTLFNLNEATATYRTLRAQGTPVKMIWQSWGHSGGLTGPATGELDLSRGNLETSYVGRRVLAWFDRHLRKQTHTDTGPAFAYHRDWVTDPNRAYATADRVPALNRTLYLSGDGKLVDNLNKVTRGTRGYANWMIPTSHSESSLAGLIGLQDPPPHDTKGTYLDWTSNPLERPLDVVGAPRATLKVHSPKAERTQNSGDAADKLVLFAKIYDVAPDGTRTLVRRLVAPVRVPDVTKSFTVTLPGIVHRYETGHRLRFVIAASDDAYFGNRGIKPVTVVSGPREPGLLRLPVVES
;
A
#
# COMPACT_ATOMS: atom_id res chain seq x y z
N MET A 1 -55.11 -14.23 -44.83
CA MET A 1 -56.19 -13.26 -45.14
C MET A 1 -55.61 -11.88 -44.96
N SER A 2 -55.06 -11.29 -45.97
CA SER A 2 -55.55 -10.49 -47.09
C SER A 2 -56.36 -9.24 -46.67
N ARG A 3 -55.77 -8.07 -46.89
CA ARG A 3 -56.22 -6.93 -47.73
C ARG A 3 -55.51 -5.64 -47.25
N ARG A 4 -54.58 -5.09 -48.01
CA ARG A 4 -54.69 -4.17 -49.20
C ARG A 4 -55.10 -2.73 -48.85
N VAL A 5 -54.20 -1.87 -49.17
CA VAL A 5 -54.04 -0.44 -49.46
C VAL A 5 -55.28 0.17 -50.21
N PRO A 6 -55.55 1.52 -50.15
CA PRO A 6 -55.05 2.31 -51.27
C PRO A 6 -54.48 3.72 -50.99
N ARG A 7 -53.73 4.16 -52.01
CA ARG A 7 -53.19 5.48 -52.28
C ARG A 7 -54.25 6.51 -52.70
N SER A 8 -54.01 7.79 -52.39
CA SER A 8 -54.48 8.86 -53.29
C SER A 8 -53.46 9.99 -53.39
N ARG A 9 -53.24 10.43 -54.61
CA ARG A 9 -52.37 11.53 -55.07
C ARG A 9 -53.19 12.83 -55.20
N ALA A 10 -52.55 14.01 -54.98
CA ALA A 10 -52.15 14.94 -56.03
C ALA A 10 -52.19 16.42 -55.50
N PRO A 11 -51.80 17.41 -56.29
CA PRO A 11 -50.68 18.33 -55.99
C PRO A 11 -51.15 19.82 -55.99
N LEU A 12 -50.25 20.74 -55.75
CA LEU A 12 -50.19 22.15 -56.18
C LEU A 12 -49.47 22.97 -55.17
N ALA A 13 -48.68 23.98 -55.39
CA ALA A 13 -48.17 24.71 -56.52
C ALA A 13 -47.04 25.60 -55.99
N LEU A 14 -46.11 25.96 -56.82
CA LEU A 14 -45.03 26.90 -56.65
C LEU A 14 -45.44 28.28 -56.14
N ALA A 15 -44.63 28.84 -55.20
CA ALA A 15 -44.36 30.28 -55.16
C ALA A 15 -42.89 30.51 -54.90
N LEU A 16 -42.17 31.04 -55.89
CA LEU A 16 -40.80 31.51 -55.79
C LEU A 16 -40.74 32.77 -54.86
N GLY A 17 -39.97 32.71 -53.80
CA GLY A 17 -39.49 33.89 -53.04
C GLY A 17 -37.99 33.79 -52.98
N ALA A 18 -37.26 34.47 -53.82
CA ALA A 18 -35.83 34.61 -53.76
C ALA A 18 -35.46 35.56 -52.60
N ALA A 19 -35.06 35.01 -51.44
CA ALA A 19 -34.41 35.74 -50.40
C ALA A 19 -32.89 35.45 -50.52
N LEU A 20 -32.12 36.51 -50.76
CA LEU A 20 -30.66 36.53 -50.70
C LEU A 20 -30.22 36.18 -49.29
N ALA A 21 -29.84 34.94 -49.05
CA ALA A 21 -29.15 34.49 -47.85
C ALA A 21 -27.65 34.76 -48.06
N ALA A 22 -27.12 35.79 -47.38
CA ALA A 22 -25.67 35.92 -47.20
C ALA A 22 -25.13 34.71 -46.43
N PRO A 23 -24.01 34.10 -46.84
CA PRO A 23 -23.43 33.00 -46.07
C PRO A 23 -22.93 33.54 -44.73
N LEU A 24 -23.60 33.14 -43.64
CA LEU A 24 -23.00 33.21 -42.30
C LEU A 24 -21.77 32.30 -42.31
N VAL A 25 -20.59 32.88 -42.41
CA VAL A 25 -19.32 32.21 -42.12
C VAL A 25 -19.33 31.92 -40.62
N LEU A 26 -19.81 30.72 -40.24
CA LEU A 26 -19.60 30.16 -38.94
C LEU A 26 -18.07 29.94 -38.81
N THR A 27 -17.39 30.89 -38.19
CA THR A 27 -16.03 30.64 -37.69
C THR A 27 -16.11 29.44 -36.74
N PRO A 28 -15.35 28.35 -36.97
CA PRO A 28 -15.30 27.27 -36.01
C PRO A 28 -14.92 27.84 -34.66
N PRO A 29 -15.51 27.37 -33.54
CA PRO A 29 -15.09 27.82 -32.23
C PRO A 29 -13.58 27.60 -32.13
N ALA A 30 -12.86 28.64 -31.69
CA ALA A 30 -11.44 28.53 -31.44
C ALA A 30 -11.23 27.31 -30.56
N SER A 31 -10.43 26.35 -31.03
CA SER A 31 -10.05 25.19 -30.23
C SER A 31 -9.45 25.74 -28.94
N ALA A 32 -10.02 25.39 -27.79
CA ALA A 32 -9.43 25.75 -26.51
C ALA A 32 -7.98 25.27 -26.53
N ALA A 33 -7.04 26.18 -26.28
CA ALA A 33 -5.63 25.82 -26.20
C ALA A 33 -5.48 24.71 -25.15
N ASP A 34 -4.60 23.74 -25.42
CA ASP A 34 -4.34 22.66 -24.48
C ASP A 34 -3.91 23.26 -23.14
N PRO A 35 -4.47 22.77 -22.01
CA PRO A 35 -4.19 23.35 -20.70
C PRO A 35 -2.74 23.17 -20.23
N TYR A 36 -1.98 22.32 -20.90
CA TYR A 36 -0.54 22.07 -20.64
C TYR A 36 0.14 21.49 -21.88
N THR A 37 1.45 21.52 -21.89
CA THR A 37 2.31 20.80 -22.86
C THR A 37 2.99 19.63 -22.17
N VAL A 38 3.31 18.57 -22.94
CA VAL A 38 4.09 17.41 -22.45
C VAL A 38 5.39 17.30 -23.25
N THR A 39 6.52 17.31 -22.58
CA THR A 39 7.85 17.19 -23.18
C THR A 39 8.53 15.93 -22.64
N PRO A 40 8.79 14.91 -23.47
CA PRO A 40 9.61 13.78 -23.06
C PRO A 40 11.06 14.21 -22.82
N LEU A 41 11.63 13.81 -21.69
CA LEU A 41 12.99 14.14 -21.28
C LEU A 41 13.75 12.87 -20.88
N LYS A 42 15.08 12.96 -21.00
CA LYS A 42 16.02 11.98 -20.46
C LYS A 42 17.04 12.66 -19.57
N PHE A 43 17.47 11.95 -18.55
CA PHE A 43 18.49 12.41 -17.62
C PHE A 43 19.52 11.31 -17.38
N THR A 44 20.78 11.64 -17.54
CA THR A 44 21.88 10.78 -17.11
C THR A 44 22.24 11.12 -15.68
N VAL A 45 21.87 10.28 -14.72
CA VAL A 45 22.07 10.50 -13.27
C VAL A 45 23.13 9.58 -12.69
N GLN A 46 23.75 9.99 -11.57
CA GLN A 46 24.69 9.17 -10.80
C GLN A 46 23.95 8.51 -9.64
N ALA A 47 23.91 7.20 -9.59
CA ALA A 47 23.17 6.44 -8.58
C ALA A 47 23.94 5.16 -8.20
N GLY A 48 24.23 4.98 -6.89
CA GLY A 48 24.95 3.80 -6.40
C GLY A 48 26.32 3.58 -7.05
N GLY A 49 27.04 4.66 -7.40
CA GLY A 49 28.33 4.61 -8.09
C GLY A 49 28.25 4.25 -9.57
N ARG A 50 27.07 4.31 -10.20
CA ARG A 50 26.82 4.03 -11.62
C ARG A 50 26.16 5.22 -12.29
N SER A 51 26.40 5.34 -13.60
CA SER A 51 25.64 6.25 -14.47
C SER A 51 24.38 5.55 -14.95
N CYS A 52 23.21 6.13 -14.67
CA CYS A 52 21.91 5.57 -15.00
C CYS A 52 21.11 6.56 -15.85
N THR A 53 20.35 6.07 -16.83
CA THR A 53 19.40 6.88 -17.59
C THR A 53 18.06 6.91 -16.85
N VAL A 54 17.45 8.08 -16.69
CA VAL A 54 16.07 8.25 -16.23
C VAL A 54 15.21 8.78 -17.37
N ASP A 55 14.10 8.08 -17.66
CA ASP A 55 13.11 8.44 -18.67
C ASP A 55 11.93 9.16 -18.00
N ALA A 56 11.64 10.41 -18.41
CA ALA A 56 10.65 11.27 -17.76
C ALA A 56 9.75 11.99 -18.78
N ASP A 57 8.60 12.49 -18.30
CA ASP A 57 7.71 13.40 -19.02
C ASP A 57 7.50 14.66 -18.17
N LEU A 58 7.79 15.82 -18.76
CA LEU A 58 7.57 17.13 -18.16
C LEU A 58 6.23 17.69 -18.66
N TYR A 59 5.30 17.89 -17.75
CA TYR A 59 4.01 18.53 -17.99
C TYR A 59 4.10 20.00 -17.53
N ARG A 60 4.06 20.94 -18.47
CA ARG A 60 4.11 22.36 -18.19
C ARG A 60 2.75 23.01 -18.45
N PRO A 61 2.11 23.61 -17.44
CA PRO A 61 0.84 24.30 -17.61
C PRO A 61 0.93 25.45 -18.61
N ALA A 62 -0.18 25.75 -19.31
CA ALA A 62 -0.27 26.92 -20.17
C ALA A 62 -0.06 28.19 -19.36
N GLY A 63 0.72 29.13 -19.89
CA GLY A 63 1.05 30.40 -19.22
C GLY A 63 2.13 30.31 -18.13
N VAL A 64 2.66 29.14 -17.84
CA VAL A 64 3.81 28.97 -16.93
C VAL A 64 5.11 29.15 -17.72
N ASP A 65 5.87 30.16 -17.36
CA ASP A 65 7.15 30.53 -17.96
C ASP A 65 8.08 31.15 -16.89
N ARG A 66 9.25 31.64 -17.32
CA ARG A 66 10.22 32.28 -16.41
C ARG A 66 9.64 33.52 -15.70
N GLY A 67 8.71 34.26 -16.34
CA GLY A 67 8.05 35.44 -15.78
C GLY A 67 6.89 35.09 -14.84
N HIS A 68 6.33 33.89 -15.01
CA HIS A 68 5.18 33.36 -14.24
C HIS A 68 5.47 31.92 -13.80
N PRO A 69 6.43 31.73 -12.88
CA PRO A 69 6.82 30.39 -12.45
C PRO A 69 5.75 29.73 -11.55
N ALA A 70 5.69 28.39 -11.58
CA ALA A 70 4.79 27.62 -10.75
C ALA A 70 5.56 26.60 -9.89
N PRO A 71 5.02 26.17 -8.73
CA PRO A 71 5.62 25.09 -7.95
C PRO A 71 5.51 23.75 -8.70
N ALA A 72 6.36 22.80 -8.33
CA ALA A 72 6.47 21.53 -9.01
C ALA A 72 5.93 20.34 -8.19
N VAL A 73 5.49 19.31 -8.90
CA VAL A 73 5.17 17.98 -8.35
C VAL A 73 5.97 16.92 -9.09
N LEU A 74 6.69 16.09 -8.35
CA LEU A 74 7.48 14.97 -8.85
C LEU A 74 6.73 13.66 -8.54
N GLY A 75 6.63 12.74 -9.52
CA GLY A 75 5.96 11.46 -9.33
C GLY A 75 6.63 10.32 -10.11
N THR A 76 6.48 9.09 -9.62
CA THR A 76 6.96 7.89 -10.31
C THR A 76 6.01 6.72 -10.16
N ASN A 77 6.26 5.65 -10.90
CA ASN A 77 5.43 4.46 -11.00
C ASN A 77 5.48 3.57 -9.74
N GLY A 78 4.45 2.76 -9.58
CA GLY A 78 4.48 1.57 -8.75
C GLY A 78 5.39 0.49 -9.36
N PHE A 79 5.68 -0.57 -8.59
CA PHE A 79 6.56 -1.65 -9.04
C PHE A 79 6.06 -2.29 -10.35
N GLY A 80 6.95 -2.43 -11.32
CA GLY A 80 6.63 -3.00 -12.64
C GLY A 80 6.03 -2.01 -13.64
N GLY A 81 5.67 -0.79 -13.21
CA GLY A 81 5.09 0.24 -14.06
C GLY A 81 6.12 1.12 -14.80
N SER A 82 5.65 2.28 -15.24
CA SER A 82 6.46 3.30 -15.94
C SER A 82 5.80 4.68 -15.85
N LYS A 83 6.48 5.72 -16.31
CA LYS A 83 5.90 7.07 -16.45
C LYS A 83 4.62 7.10 -17.31
N SER A 84 4.47 6.11 -18.18
CA SER A 84 3.35 6.02 -19.14
C SER A 84 2.20 5.15 -18.64
N ASP A 85 2.27 4.53 -17.45
CA ASP A 85 1.15 3.80 -16.91
C ASP A 85 -0.01 4.74 -16.53
N GLY A 86 -1.24 4.16 -16.45
CA GLY A 86 -2.46 4.95 -16.28
C GLY A 86 -2.47 5.82 -15.02
N SER A 87 -1.85 5.36 -13.93
CA SER A 87 -1.80 6.10 -12.66
C SER A 87 -0.71 7.17 -12.66
N THR A 88 0.50 6.84 -13.13
CA THR A 88 1.65 7.76 -13.14
C THR A 88 1.43 8.90 -14.14
N GLY A 89 0.98 8.60 -15.35
CA GLY A 89 0.61 9.61 -16.33
C GLY A 89 -0.56 10.49 -15.88
N ALA A 90 -1.51 9.93 -15.13
CA ALA A 90 -2.62 10.70 -14.56
C ALA A 90 -2.15 11.73 -13.50
N ILE A 91 -1.12 11.43 -12.71
CA ILE A 91 -0.49 12.40 -11.81
C ILE A 91 -0.01 13.60 -12.62
N GLY A 92 0.79 13.37 -13.67
CA GLY A 92 1.31 14.45 -14.53
C GLY A 92 0.21 15.37 -15.04
N LYS A 93 -0.83 14.79 -15.63
CA LYS A 93 -1.99 15.51 -16.18
C LYS A 93 -2.76 16.28 -15.11
N ALA A 94 -3.13 15.62 -14.01
CA ALA A 94 -3.99 16.20 -12.99
C ALA A 94 -3.34 17.43 -12.32
N PHE A 95 -2.05 17.36 -12.03
CA PHE A 95 -1.36 18.50 -11.43
C PHE A 95 -1.04 19.61 -12.42
N ALA A 96 -0.73 19.30 -13.69
CA ALA A 96 -0.55 20.31 -14.71
C ALA A 96 -1.85 21.07 -14.99
N GLN A 97 -3.00 20.40 -15.05
CA GLN A 97 -4.31 21.05 -15.18
C GLN A 97 -4.63 22.01 -14.01
N ARG A 98 -3.99 21.81 -12.86
CA ARG A 98 -4.12 22.68 -11.69
C ARG A 98 -3.02 23.74 -11.56
N GLY A 99 -2.22 23.91 -12.62
CA GLY A 99 -1.18 24.92 -12.66
C GLY A 99 0.08 24.58 -11.87
N TYR A 100 0.36 23.32 -11.60
CA TYR A 100 1.65 22.83 -11.12
C TYR A 100 2.52 22.37 -12.29
N VAL A 101 3.78 22.69 -12.32
CA VAL A 101 4.74 21.94 -13.16
C VAL A 101 4.77 20.51 -12.65
N SER A 102 4.62 19.53 -13.52
CA SER A 102 4.67 18.14 -13.08
C SER A 102 5.72 17.36 -13.85
N LEU A 103 6.64 16.73 -13.14
CA LEU A 103 7.65 15.83 -13.71
C LEU A 103 7.34 14.41 -13.26
N VAL A 104 6.92 13.56 -14.19
CA VAL A 104 6.73 12.13 -13.91
C VAL A 104 7.82 11.32 -14.59
N TYR A 105 8.39 10.34 -13.88
CA TYR A 105 9.50 9.55 -14.39
C TYR A 105 9.29 8.05 -14.15
N SER A 106 9.93 7.24 -14.96
CA SER A 106 10.07 5.81 -14.71
C SER A 106 11.20 5.61 -13.69
N GLY A 107 10.94 4.91 -12.60
CA GLY A 107 11.96 4.55 -11.61
C GLY A 107 13.10 3.75 -12.24
N LEU A 108 14.28 3.72 -11.60
CA LEU A 108 15.42 2.94 -12.07
C LEU A 108 15.04 1.46 -12.24
N GLY A 109 15.43 0.88 -13.37
CA GLY A 109 15.06 -0.49 -13.75
C GLY A 109 13.68 -0.64 -14.38
N PHE A 110 12.84 0.40 -14.41
CA PHE A 110 11.47 0.34 -14.96
C PHE A 110 11.31 1.19 -16.22
N GLY A 111 10.30 0.87 -17.02
CA GLY A 111 10.02 1.58 -18.26
C GLY A 111 11.21 1.58 -19.19
N ARG A 112 11.67 2.77 -19.60
CA ARG A 112 12.88 2.98 -20.39
C ARG A 112 14.05 3.52 -19.57
N SER A 113 13.90 3.59 -18.25
CA SER A 113 15.00 3.95 -17.36
C SER A 113 16.04 2.82 -17.28
N GLY A 114 17.30 3.21 -17.13
CA GLY A 114 18.43 2.29 -17.01
C GLY A 114 18.60 1.75 -15.59
N CYS A 115 19.68 1.05 -15.39
CA CYS A 115 20.12 0.43 -14.15
C CYS A 115 19.21 -0.70 -13.64
N LEU A 116 19.45 -1.16 -12.42
CA LEU A 116 18.81 -2.31 -11.81
C LEU A 116 17.71 -1.87 -10.84
N VAL A 117 16.76 -2.75 -10.56
CA VAL A 117 15.78 -2.56 -9.49
C VAL A 117 16.49 -2.68 -8.14
N SER A 118 16.48 -1.61 -7.33
CA SER A 118 17.17 -1.49 -6.05
C SER A 118 16.26 -1.39 -4.83
N LEU A 119 14.95 -1.52 -5.02
CA LEU A 119 13.93 -1.51 -3.96
C LEU A 119 13.88 -0.20 -3.17
N ASP A 120 13.95 0.94 -3.89
CA ASP A 120 13.94 2.30 -3.32
C ASP A 120 15.08 2.58 -2.33
N ASP A 121 16.26 2.06 -2.64
CA ASP A 121 17.48 2.36 -1.87
C ASP A 121 17.74 3.87 -1.86
N PRO A 122 17.88 4.52 -0.69
CA PRO A 122 18.15 5.96 -0.63
C PRO A 122 19.39 6.41 -1.40
N ASP A 123 20.47 5.59 -1.40
CA ASP A 123 21.73 5.90 -2.07
C ASP A 123 21.68 5.63 -3.59
N ILE A 124 20.62 5.00 -4.07
CA ILE A 124 20.42 4.67 -5.50
C ILE A 124 19.18 5.41 -6.02
N ASP A 125 17.98 4.96 -5.69
CA ASP A 125 16.72 5.55 -6.18
C ASP A 125 16.49 6.94 -5.61
N GLY A 126 16.75 7.13 -4.31
CA GLY A 126 16.68 8.43 -3.63
C GLY A 126 17.64 9.45 -4.25
N ALA A 127 18.91 9.06 -4.45
CA ALA A 127 19.94 9.89 -5.07
C ALA A 127 19.64 10.21 -6.55
N ALA A 128 19.03 9.28 -7.28
CA ALA A 128 18.58 9.53 -8.66
C ALA A 128 17.45 10.56 -8.69
N ALA A 129 16.44 10.43 -7.85
CA ALA A 129 15.33 11.37 -7.78
C ALA A 129 15.77 12.77 -7.30
N SER A 130 16.74 12.86 -6.37
CA SER A 130 17.34 14.13 -5.95
C SER A 130 17.96 14.90 -7.13
N GLN A 131 18.54 14.23 -8.12
CA GLN A 131 19.06 14.88 -9.31
C GLN A 131 17.95 15.37 -10.26
N LEU A 132 16.74 14.84 -10.18
CA LEU A 132 15.57 15.43 -10.85
C LEU A 132 15.08 16.68 -10.10
N VAL A 133 15.25 16.75 -8.79
CA VAL A 133 15.07 17.98 -8.01
C VAL A 133 16.10 19.04 -8.42
N ASP A 134 17.35 18.67 -8.73
CA ASP A 134 18.34 19.58 -9.30
C ASP A 134 17.91 20.19 -10.65
N PHE A 135 17.27 19.38 -11.52
CA PHE A 135 16.69 19.87 -12.77
C PHE A 135 15.57 20.89 -12.51
N LEU A 136 14.63 20.56 -11.62
CA LEU A 136 13.54 21.46 -11.24
C LEU A 136 14.06 22.74 -10.58
N GLY A 137 15.19 22.68 -9.89
CA GLY A 137 15.89 23.82 -9.28
C GLY A 137 16.80 24.60 -10.22
N GLY A 138 16.89 24.22 -11.51
CA GLY A 138 17.75 24.88 -12.50
C GLY A 138 19.25 24.65 -12.31
N LYS A 139 19.65 23.69 -11.45
CA LYS A 139 21.07 23.32 -11.24
C LYS A 139 21.66 22.47 -12.37
N ARG A 140 20.81 21.81 -13.13
CA ARG A 140 21.20 20.97 -14.26
C ARG A 140 20.19 21.04 -15.40
N ALA A 141 20.61 20.70 -16.60
CA ALA A 141 19.77 20.47 -17.75
C ALA A 141 19.43 18.98 -17.90
N ALA A 142 18.40 18.66 -18.68
CA ALA A 142 18.18 17.35 -19.26
C ALA A 142 19.25 17.03 -20.31
N ASP A 143 19.32 15.77 -20.79
CA ASP A 143 20.36 15.33 -21.72
C ASP A 143 20.26 16.02 -23.10
N ASP A 144 19.09 16.56 -23.47
CA ASP A 144 18.85 17.35 -24.68
C ASP A 144 19.13 18.86 -24.51
N GLY A 145 19.61 19.28 -23.33
CA GLY A 145 19.87 20.68 -22.99
C GLY A 145 18.66 21.45 -22.45
N SER A 146 17.48 20.83 -22.35
CA SER A 146 16.29 21.45 -21.76
C SER A 146 16.51 21.84 -20.30
N THR A 147 15.97 22.99 -19.89
CA THR A 147 16.04 23.54 -18.51
C THR A 147 14.65 23.83 -17.96
N ALA A 148 14.52 23.92 -16.64
CA ALA A 148 13.27 24.19 -15.93
C ALA A 148 13.30 25.58 -15.23
N ASP A 149 13.58 26.64 -15.99
CA ASP A 149 13.67 28.03 -15.47
C ASP A 149 12.31 28.66 -15.12
N PHE A 150 11.24 27.88 -15.21
CA PHE A 150 9.85 28.23 -14.95
C PHE A 150 9.30 27.58 -13.65
N VAL A 151 10.14 26.97 -12.83
CA VAL A 151 9.75 26.42 -11.53
C VAL A 151 9.97 27.50 -10.45
N THR A 152 9.00 27.64 -9.53
CA THR A 152 9.16 28.54 -8.37
C THR A 152 10.28 28.01 -7.47
N LEU A 153 11.18 28.90 -7.06
CA LEU A 153 12.29 28.60 -6.16
C LEU A 153 12.07 29.23 -4.79
N ASP A 154 12.42 28.54 -3.71
CA ASP A 154 12.51 29.09 -2.35
C ASP A 154 13.89 29.74 -2.12
N ALA A 155 14.94 29.23 -2.78
CA ALA A 155 16.30 29.79 -2.85
C ALA A 155 16.98 29.37 -4.18
N PRO A 156 18.11 29.96 -4.58
CA PRO A 156 18.84 29.52 -5.77
C PRO A 156 19.12 28.00 -5.77
N GLY A 157 18.55 27.27 -6.73
CA GLY A 157 18.66 25.82 -6.84
C GLY A 157 17.83 25.01 -5.84
N ASP A 158 16.91 25.65 -5.15
CA ASP A 158 15.95 25.05 -4.21
C ASP A 158 14.54 25.21 -4.77
N PRO A 159 14.03 24.24 -5.56
CA PRO A 159 12.74 24.32 -6.17
C PRO A 159 11.65 24.06 -5.12
N ARG A 160 10.53 24.78 -5.23
CA ARG A 160 9.34 24.49 -4.46
C ARG A 160 8.67 23.25 -5.03
N VAL A 161 8.93 22.09 -4.42
CA VAL A 161 8.56 20.78 -4.97
C VAL A 161 7.99 19.82 -3.92
N GLY A 162 6.93 19.12 -4.31
CA GLY A 162 6.39 17.99 -3.54
C GLY A 162 6.44 16.70 -4.34
N MET A 163 6.29 15.56 -3.65
CA MET A 163 6.22 14.24 -4.29
C MET A 163 4.90 13.54 -3.98
N ILE A 164 4.40 12.78 -4.97
CA ILE A 164 3.21 11.91 -4.83
C ILE A 164 3.40 10.62 -5.63
N GLY A 165 2.91 9.51 -5.10
CA GLY A 165 2.89 8.21 -5.76
C GLY A 165 2.48 7.11 -4.82
N GLY A 166 2.12 5.96 -5.39
CA GLY A 166 1.68 4.79 -4.64
C GLY A 166 2.69 3.65 -4.67
N SER A 167 2.65 2.77 -3.66
CA SER A 167 3.47 1.56 -3.59
C SER A 167 4.97 1.89 -3.68
N TYR A 168 5.68 1.37 -4.67
CA TYR A 168 7.07 1.71 -4.99
C TYR A 168 7.25 3.23 -5.16
N GLY A 169 6.37 3.90 -5.94
CA GLY A 169 6.37 5.35 -6.07
C GLY A 169 6.00 6.10 -4.78
N GLY A 170 5.52 5.40 -3.75
CA GLY A 170 5.31 5.91 -2.40
C GLY A 170 6.58 5.88 -1.55
N ALA A 171 7.31 4.77 -1.56
CA ALA A 171 8.50 4.60 -0.74
C ALA A 171 9.68 5.46 -1.22
N VAL A 172 9.86 5.62 -2.52
CA VAL A 172 10.94 6.45 -3.08
C VAL A 172 10.87 7.90 -2.61
N GLN A 173 9.68 8.43 -2.28
CA GLN A 173 9.54 9.79 -1.73
C GLN A 173 10.26 9.92 -0.39
N LEU A 174 10.08 8.91 0.50
CA LEU A 174 10.74 8.88 1.81
C LEU A 174 12.24 8.63 1.66
N ALA A 175 12.65 7.80 0.69
CA ALA A 175 14.05 7.57 0.35
C ALA A 175 14.71 8.88 -0.15
N THR A 176 14.07 9.59 -1.08
CA THR A 176 14.55 10.88 -1.61
C THR A 176 14.64 11.93 -0.50
N ALA A 177 13.58 12.10 0.30
CA ALA A 177 13.54 13.07 1.40
C ALA A 177 14.55 12.75 2.53
N SER A 178 15.09 11.54 2.57
CA SER A 178 16.13 11.16 3.52
C SER A 178 17.55 11.60 3.08
N VAL A 179 17.72 11.96 1.81
CA VAL A 179 19.00 12.39 1.21
C VAL A 179 18.94 13.79 0.59
N ASP A 180 17.74 14.39 0.53
CA ASP A 180 17.51 15.72 -0.03
C ASP A 180 16.49 16.50 0.82
N ASP A 181 16.96 17.54 1.49
CA ASP A 181 16.15 18.36 2.39
C ASP A 181 15.25 19.40 1.65
N ARG A 182 15.34 19.51 0.30
CA ARG A 182 14.59 20.49 -0.53
C ARG A 182 13.14 20.09 -0.82
N LEU A 183 12.70 18.91 -0.40
CA LEU A 183 11.31 18.52 -0.59
C LEU A 183 10.39 19.21 0.41
N ASP A 184 9.38 19.95 -0.08
CA ASP A 184 8.44 20.73 0.73
C ASP A 184 7.23 19.93 1.21
N ALA A 185 6.83 18.89 0.51
CA ALA A 185 5.66 18.07 0.87
C ALA A 185 5.71 16.67 0.24
N LEU A 186 5.28 15.67 1.00
CA LEU A 186 5.19 14.29 0.54
C LEU A 186 3.78 13.75 0.67
N VAL A 187 3.38 12.89 -0.30
CA VAL A 187 2.13 12.12 -0.27
C VAL A 187 2.43 10.66 -0.63
N PRO A 188 3.10 9.90 0.24
CA PRO A 188 3.32 8.48 0.04
C PRO A 188 2.03 7.70 0.29
N MET A 189 1.59 6.94 -0.71
CA MET A 189 0.36 6.16 -0.69
C MET A 189 0.67 4.67 -0.71
N ILE A 190 -0.10 3.87 0.03
CA ILE A 190 -0.05 2.38 0.03
C ILE A 190 1.38 1.82 -0.03
N THR A 191 2.25 2.26 0.86
CA THR A 191 3.66 1.87 0.87
C THR A 191 4.10 1.29 2.22
N TRP A 192 5.34 0.83 2.29
CA TRP A 192 5.89 0.15 3.48
C TRP A 192 6.65 1.09 4.43
N HIS A 193 6.79 0.65 5.65
CA HIS A 193 7.69 1.19 6.66
C HIS A 193 8.93 0.30 6.85
N ASP A 194 8.72 -1.02 6.87
CA ASP A 194 9.76 -2.04 7.02
C ASP A 194 9.47 -3.22 6.06
N LEU A 195 10.26 -3.34 5.00
CA LEU A 195 10.08 -4.37 3.99
C LEU A 195 10.29 -5.79 4.55
N ALA A 196 11.11 -5.93 5.61
CA ALA A 196 11.24 -7.20 6.32
C ALA A 196 9.91 -7.60 6.97
N TYR A 197 9.21 -6.66 7.62
CA TYR A 197 7.88 -6.91 8.17
C TYR A 197 6.84 -7.14 7.07
N SER A 198 6.92 -6.42 5.95
CA SER A 198 5.94 -6.55 4.88
C SER A 198 6.00 -7.91 4.16
N LEU A 199 7.21 -8.41 3.87
CA LEU A 199 7.42 -9.59 3.01
C LEU A 199 7.73 -10.88 3.79
N ASP A 200 8.22 -10.75 5.02
CA ASP A 200 8.51 -11.86 5.94
C ASP A 200 7.96 -11.53 7.35
N PRO A 201 6.62 -11.30 7.46
CA PRO A 201 6.02 -10.74 8.66
C PRO A 201 6.15 -11.65 9.88
N ASN A 202 6.68 -11.09 10.97
CA ASN A 202 6.55 -11.66 12.30
C ASN A 202 5.78 -10.70 13.20
N ASN A 203 4.53 -11.04 13.47
CA ASN A 203 3.65 -10.23 14.30
C ASN A 203 3.82 -10.48 15.82
N ALA A 204 4.84 -11.24 16.24
CA ALA A 204 5.19 -11.40 17.64
C ALA A 204 5.79 -10.09 18.20
N ALA A 205 5.16 -9.51 19.22
CA ALA A 205 5.67 -8.31 19.85
C ALA A 205 7.03 -8.56 20.50
N GLY A 206 7.99 -7.65 20.30
CA GLY A 206 9.32 -7.72 20.92
C GLY A 206 10.30 -8.69 20.26
N ALA A 207 10.00 -9.22 19.07
CA ALA A 207 10.87 -10.15 18.36
C ALA A 207 11.31 -9.62 16.96
N PRO A 208 11.85 -8.40 16.82
CA PRO A 208 12.17 -7.82 15.52
C PRO A 208 13.33 -8.50 14.78
N SER A 209 14.16 -9.25 15.47
CA SER A 209 15.29 -10.00 14.90
C SER A 209 14.97 -11.44 14.50
N VAL A 210 13.74 -11.90 14.76
CA VAL A 210 13.29 -13.23 14.36
C VAL A 210 12.53 -13.09 13.04
N PRO A 211 12.99 -13.75 11.95
CA PRO A 211 12.26 -13.72 10.68
C PRO A 211 10.86 -14.29 10.87
N GLY A 212 9.93 -13.82 10.07
CA GLY A 212 8.54 -14.19 10.17
C GLY A 212 8.15 -15.43 9.35
N ALA A 213 6.95 -15.41 8.81
CA ALA A 213 6.49 -16.38 7.82
C ALA A 213 6.54 -15.72 6.43
N PHE A 214 7.40 -16.22 5.58
CA PHE A 214 7.66 -15.67 4.26
C PHE A 214 6.37 -15.59 3.41
N LYS A 215 6.04 -14.39 2.95
CA LYS A 215 4.88 -14.07 2.09
C LYS A 215 5.21 -14.43 0.64
N TRP A 216 5.30 -15.71 0.35
CA TRP A 216 5.92 -16.23 -0.86
C TRP A 216 5.20 -15.86 -2.16
N GLN A 217 3.87 -15.77 -2.15
CA GLN A 217 3.12 -15.44 -3.36
C GLN A 217 3.41 -14.01 -3.83
N TRP A 218 3.27 -13.03 -2.94
CA TRP A 218 3.56 -11.63 -3.25
C TRP A 218 5.02 -11.44 -3.66
N THR A 219 5.95 -11.97 -2.86
CA THR A 219 7.38 -11.73 -3.06
C THR A 219 7.89 -12.39 -4.33
N ASN A 220 7.51 -13.63 -4.61
CA ASN A 220 7.90 -14.29 -5.87
C ASN A 220 7.19 -13.70 -7.09
N GLY A 221 5.94 -13.23 -6.94
CA GLY A 221 5.24 -12.50 -7.99
C GLY A 221 6.01 -11.24 -8.41
N PHE A 222 6.40 -10.40 -7.46
CA PHE A 222 7.22 -9.23 -7.74
C PHE A 222 8.62 -9.57 -8.24
N TYR A 223 9.23 -10.63 -7.72
CA TYR A 223 10.53 -11.08 -8.22
C TYR A 223 10.46 -11.46 -9.71
N LEU A 224 9.45 -12.22 -10.11
CA LEU A 224 9.25 -12.59 -11.52
C LEU A 224 8.94 -11.37 -12.40
N ILE A 225 8.11 -10.44 -11.94
CA ILE A 225 7.83 -9.19 -12.65
C ILE A 225 9.12 -8.37 -12.82
N GLY A 226 9.91 -8.22 -11.76
CA GLY A 226 11.16 -7.45 -11.80
C GLY A 226 12.22 -8.09 -12.71
N GLU A 227 12.49 -9.39 -12.56
CA GLU A 227 13.43 -10.12 -13.44
C GLU A 227 12.95 -10.11 -14.90
N GLY A 228 11.64 -10.06 -15.14
CA GLY A 228 11.03 -9.98 -16.47
C GLY A 228 11.07 -8.60 -17.12
N GLN A 229 11.40 -7.52 -16.40
CA GLN A 229 11.36 -6.14 -16.94
C GLN A 229 12.14 -5.95 -18.24
N PRO A 230 13.36 -6.51 -18.44
CA PRO A 230 14.07 -6.39 -19.71
C PRO A 230 13.31 -6.95 -20.92
N LEU A 231 12.38 -7.91 -20.69
CA LEU A 231 11.52 -8.50 -21.74
C LEU A 231 10.18 -7.76 -21.85
N LEU A 232 9.58 -7.39 -20.71
CA LEU A 232 8.27 -6.71 -20.66
C LEU A 232 8.36 -5.26 -21.13
N GLN A 233 9.46 -4.60 -20.82
CA GLN A 233 9.75 -3.21 -21.19
C GLN A 233 11.15 -3.15 -21.82
N PRO A 234 11.32 -3.63 -23.07
CA PRO A 234 12.62 -3.76 -23.70
C PRO A 234 13.33 -2.40 -23.86
N SER A 235 14.61 -2.39 -23.50
CA SER A 235 15.51 -1.26 -23.66
C SER A 235 16.87 -1.79 -24.07
N LEU A 236 17.60 -1.04 -24.90
CA LEU A 236 18.97 -1.37 -25.28
C LEU A 236 20.02 -0.92 -24.25
N ASP A 237 19.59 -0.38 -23.11
CA ASP A 237 20.49 0.06 -22.05
C ASP A 237 21.11 -1.17 -21.32
N PRO A 238 22.42 -1.43 -21.51
CA PRO A 238 23.08 -2.60 -20.92
C PRO A 238 23.18 -2.51 -19.39
N SER A 239 23.01 -1.33 -18.79
CA SER A 239 23.04 -1.14 -17.34
C SER A 239 21.87 -1.86 -16.63
N ARG A 240 20.83 -2.27 -17.38
CA ARG A 240 19.67 -3.01 -16.90
C ARG A 240 19.94 -4.50 -16.65
N ILE A 241 21.07 -5.01 -17.08
CA ILE A 241 21.44 -6.41 -16.92
C ILE A 241 22.55 -6.54 -15.88
N ASN A 242 22.32 -7.37 -14.87
CA ASN A 242 23.30 -7.66 -13.83
C ASN A 242 24.12 -8.92 -14.19
N ASN A 243 23.57 -10.11 -13.96
CA ASN A 243 24.21 -11.39 -14.28
C ASN A 243 23.15 -12.49 -14.44
N LEU A 244 23.56 -13.69 -14.89
CA LEU A 244 22.61 -14.80 -15.16
C LEU A 244 21.86 -15.32 -13.95
N ALA A 245 22.38 -15.14 -12.74
CA ALA A 245 21.72 -15.60 -11.50
C ALA A 245 20.79 -14.54 -10.89
N CYS A 246 20.87 -13.29 -11.37
CA CYS A 246 20.13 -12.14 -10.89
C CYS A 246 20.07 -11.13 -12.03
N LEU A 247 19.11 -11.29 -12.95
CA LEU A 247 19.14 -10.57 -14.22
C LEU A 247 18.96 -9.07 -14.05
N HIS A 248 18.01 -8.66 -13.24
CA HIS A 248 17.56 -7.26 -13.25
C HIS A 248 17.51 -6.58 -11.88
N PHE A 249 17.64 -7.32 -10.79
CA PHE A 249 17.78 -6.75 -9.46
C PHE A 249 19.23 -6.51 -9.06
N VAL A 250 19.42 -5.67 -8.05
CA VAL A 250 20.68 -5.63 -7.32
C VAL A 250 20.94 -6.98 -6.65
N THR A 251 22.19 -7.43 -6.62
CA THR A 251 22.58 -8.78 -6.18
C THR A 251 22.06 -9.13 -4.79
N GLN A 252 22.00 -8.15 -3.86
CA GLN A 252 21.50 -8.36 -2.51
C GLN A 252 20.00 -8.74 -2.48
N ALA A 253 19.18 -8.16 -3.38
CA ALA A 253 17.76 -8.53 -3.51
C ALA A 253 17.61 -10.00 -3.92
N CYS A 254 18.36 -10.46 -4.91
CA CYS A 254 18.33 -11.86 -5.32
C CYS A 254 18.81 -12.82 -4.21
N ARG A 255 19.88 -12.48 -3.50
CA ARG A 255 20.33 -13.29 -2.35
C ARG A 255 19.26 -13.38 -1.27
N THR A 256 18.58 -12.28 -0.99
CA THR A 256 17.50 -12.22 -0.01
C THR A 256 16.35 -13.14 -0.41
N ILE A 257 15.86 -13.06 -1.65
CA ILE A 257 14.75 -13.90 -2.09
C ILE A 257 15.13 -15.37 -2.18
N HIS A 258 16.36 -15.71 -2.58
CA HIS A 258 16.85 -17.08 -2.56
C HIS A 258 16.90 -17.65 -1.12
N THR A 259 17.34 -16.85 -0.15
CA THR A 259 17.32 -17.25 1.27
C THR A 259 15.89 -17.47 1.76
N LEU A 260 14.94 -16.57 1.45
CA LEU A 260 13.53 -16.73 1.81
C LEU A 260 12.91 -17.99 1.21
N ASN A 261 13.17 -18.27 -0.07
CA ASN A 261 12.67 -19.45 -0.76
C ASN A 261 13.32 -20.77 -0.31
N SER A 262 14.50 -20.71 0.33
CA SER A 262 15.16 -21.93 0.84
C SER A 262 14.38 -22.61 1.96
N GLY A 263 13.51 -21.89 2.66
CA GLY A 263 12.80 -22.36 3.85
C GLY A 263 13.74 -22.67 5.03
N SER A 264 14.99 -22.19 4.99
CA SER A 264 16.00 -22.34 6.03
C SER A 264 16.56 -20.96 6.40
N TYR A 265 16.51 -20.62 7.67
CA TYR A 265 16.80 -19.27 8.18
C TYR A 265 17.85 -19.32 9.30
N PRO A 266 19.09 -19.78 9.01
CA PRO A 266 20.18 -19.75 9.98
C PRO A 266 20.55 -18.30 10.32
N THR A 267 21.09 -18.11 11.53
CA THR A 267 21.25 -16.77 12.14
C THR A 267 22.06 -15.80 11.28
N ASP A 268 23.12 -16.25 10.65
CA ASP A 268 24.00 -15.45 9.77
C ASP A 268 23.25 -14.94 8.52
N ARG A 269 22.61 -15.86 7.78
CA ARG A 269 21.83 -15.50 6.59
C ARG A 269 20.63 -14.64 6.92
N THR A 270 19.99 -14.86 8.06
CA THR A 270 18.89 -14.03 8.56
C THR A 270 19.35 -12.62 8.84
N ALA A 271 20.53 -12.44 9.43
CA ALA A 271 21.08 -11.11 9.71
C ALA A 271 21.32 -10.30 8.41
N GLU A 272 21.88 -10.93 7.37
CA GLU A 272 22.08 -10.28 6.07
C GLU A 272 20.76 -9.88 5.42
N LEU A 273 19.76 -10.78 5.41
CA LEU A 273 18.42 -10.54 4.88
C LEU A 273 17.77 -9.34 5.56
N LEU A 274 17.73 -9.34 6.90
CA LEU A 274 17.12 -8.25 7.66
C LEU A 274 17.89 -6.93 7.50
N ALA A 275 19.21 -6.96 7.43
CA ALA A 275 20.02 -5.78 7.20
C ALA A 275 19.73 -5.15 5.83
N PHE A 276 19.63 -5.96 4.77
CA PHE A 276 19.28 -5.47 3.43
C PHE A 276 17.86 -4.91 3.39
N ALA A 277 16.86 -5.69 3.81
CA ALA A 277 15.47 -5.26 3.77
C ALA A 277 15.23 -3.96 4.54
N ARG A 278 15.89 -3.77 5.71
CA ARG A 278 15.81 -2.54 6.49
C ARG A 278 16.57 -1.38 5.86
N ARG A 279 17.71 -1.62 5.23
CA ARG A 279 18.47 -0.57 4.52
C ARG A 279 17.61 0.11 3.46
N VAL A 280 16.82 -0.66 2.72
CA VAL A 280 15.91 -0.16 1.67
C VAL A 280 14.51 0.19 2.23
N SER A 281 14.38 0.42 3.53
CA SER A 281 13.11 0.69 4.18
C SER A 281 13.14 1.95 5.04
N PRO A 282 12.03 2.71 5.07
CA PRO A 282 11.89 3.93 5.89
C PRO A 282 12.30 3.75 7.35
N VAL A 283 12.07 2.59 7.96
CA VAL A 283 12.45 2.31 9.35
C VAL A 283 13.90 2.67 9.68
N SER A 284 14.80 2.61 8.70
CA SER A 284 16.24 2.89 8.89
C SER A 284 16.62 4.35 8.66
N TYR A 285 15.89 5.09 7.83
CA TYR A 285 16.27 6.44 7.42
C TYR A 285 15.20 7.52 7.66
N LEU A 286 14.02 7.13 8.16
CA LEU A 286 12.90 8.05 8.37
C LEU A 286 13.22 9.20 9.35
N HIS A 287 14.17 8.99 10.24
CA HIS A 287 14.67 10.02 11.16
C HIS A 287 15.31 11.23 10.45
N ARG A 288 15.70 11.08 9.18
CA ARG A 288 16.24 12.16 8.34
C ARG A 288 15.16 12.94 7.59
N VAL A 289 13.93 12.40 7.49
CA VAL A 289 12.83 13.01 6.74
C VAL A 289 12.21 14.14 7.54
N LYS A 290 12.32 15.37 7.02
CA LYS A 290 11.79 16.61 7.62
C LYS A 290 10.56 17.14 6.88
N ALA A 291 10.37 16.73 5.63
CA ALA A 291 9.29 17.19 4.77
C ALA A 291 7.92 16.86 5.37
N PRO A 292 6.99 17.82 5.44
CA PRO A 292 5.60 17.58 5.79
C PRO A 292 5.01 16.42 4.98
N THR A 293 4.37 15.44 5.64
CA THR A 293 3.96 14.19 5.02
C THR A 293 2.48 13.89 5.24
N LEU A 294 1.73 13.65 4.16
CA LEU A 294 0.36 13.12 4.17
C LEU A 294 0.38 11.65 3.78
N LEU A 295 0.29 10.76 4.75
CA LEU A 295 0.24 9.31 4.54
C LEU A 295 -1.16 8.88 4.09
N VAL A 296 -1.25 8.06 3.05
CA VAL A 296 -2.50 7.44 2.60
C VAL A 296 -2.31 5.92 2.53
N GLN A 297 -3.04 5.15 3.34
CA GLN A 297 -2.88 3.69 3.40
C GLN A 297 -4.18 2.96 3.16
N GLY A 298 -4.09 1.78 2.53
CA GLY A 298 -5.24 0.95 2.18
C GLY A 298 -5.67 0.01 3.30
N GLN A 299 -6.98 -0.07 3.56
CA GLN A 299 -7.55 -1.07 4.47
C GLN A 299 -7.55 -2.47 3.86
N ALA A 300 -7.77 -2.56 2.54
CA ALA A 300 -7.70 -3.81 1.78
C ALA A 300 -6.30 -3.96 1.17
N ASP A 301 -5.29 -4.07 2.04
CA ASP A 301 -3.89 -4.20 1.65
C ASP A 301 -3.22 -5.32 2.45
N THR A 302 -3.10 -6.48 1.83
CA THR A 302 -2.42 -7.63 2.41
C THR A 302 -0.92 -7.60 2.14
N LEU A 303 -0.46 -6.76 1.20
CA LEU A 303 0.97 -6.55 0.95
C LEU A 303 1.56 -5.60 2.01
N PHE A 304 1.03 -4.36 2.10
CA PHE A 304 1.44 -3.32 3.05
C PHE A 304 0.25 -2.91 3.92
N ASN A 305 0.01 -3.64 5.00
CA ASN A 305 -1.15 -3.40 5.84
C ASN A 305 -1.09 -2.06 6.61
N LEU A 306 -2.19 -1.67 7.26
CA LEU A 306 -2.31 -0.39 7.98
C LEU A 306 -1.25 -0.17 9.08
N ASN A 307 -0.59 -1.23 9.56
CA ASN A 307 0.46 -1.09 10.56
C ASN A 307 1.70 -0.39 10.00
N GLU A 308 1.97 -0.52 8.69
CA GLU A 308 3.07 0.14 7.99
C GLU A 308 2.94 1.68 8.06
N ALA A 309 1.82 2.22 7.59
CA ALA A 309 1.58 3.67 7.68
C ALA A 309 1.48 4.14 9.14
N THR A 310 0.92 3.31 10.03
CA THR A 310 0.85 3.64 11.46
C THR A 310 2.25 3.76 12.09
N ALA A 311 3.18 2.90 11.70
CA ALA A 311 4.57 2.96 12.16
C ALA A 311 5.27 4.24 11.63
N THR A 312 5.15 4.52 10.34
CA THR A 312 5.66 5.75 9.71
C THR A 312 5.08 7.00 10.38
N TYR A 313 3.75 7.05 10.56
CA TYR A 313 3.05 8.15 11.22
C TYR A 313 3.58 8.41 12.63
N ARG A 314 3.75 7.36 13.44
CA ARG A 314 4.24 7.48 14.82
C ARG A 314 5.68 7.99 14.87
N THR A 315 6.53 7.50 13.98
CA THR A 315 7.93 7.93 13.90
C THR A 315 8.04 9.40 13.50
N LEU A 316 7.38 9.83 12.42
CA LEU A 316 7.38 11.23 11.98
C LEU A 316 6.80 12.16 13.04
N ARG A 317 5.70 11.75 13.68
CA ARG A 317 5.08 12.55 14.75
C ARG A 317 5.99 12.67 15.98
N ALA A 318 6.68 11.59 16.36
CA ALA A 318 7.58 11.59 17.52
C ALA A 318 8.79 12.50 17.33
N GLN A 319 9.28 12.66 16.11
CA GLN A 319 10.39 13.56 15.77
C GLN A 319 9.94 15.00 15.46
N GLY A 320 8.62 15.29 15.52
CA GLY A 320 8.07 16.64 15.28
C GLY A 320 7.84 17.01 13.82
N THR A 321 8.03 16.07 12.87
CA THR A 321 7.71 16.30 11.46
C THR A 321 6.18 16.43 11.30
N PRO A 322 5.67 17.47 10.61
CA PRO A 322 4.25 17.60 10.35
C PRO A 322 3.74 16.39 9.56
N VAL A 323 2.80 15.65 10.15
CA VAL A 323 2.28 14.43 9.53
C VAL A 323 0.78 14.27 9.75
N LYS A 324 0.07 13.84 8.69
CA LYS A 324 -1.32 13.41 8.72
C LYS A 324 -1.46 12.04 8.09
N MET A 325 -2.54 11.33 8.43
CA MET A 325 -2.76 9.99 7.92
C MET A 325 -4.22 9.76 7.53
N ILE A 326 -4.43 9.13 6.37
CA ILE A 326 -5.74 8.71 5.88
C ILE A 326 -5.70 7.20 5.62
N TRP A 327 -6.69 6.47 6.16
CA TRP A 327 -6.94 5.08 5.80
C TRP A 327 -8.10 5.02 4.81
N GLN A 328 -7.78 4.77 3.53
CA GLN A 328 -8.75 4.59 2.45
C GLN A 328 -9.26 3.14 2.35
N SER A 329 -10.33 2.87 1.60
CA SER A 329 -10.94 1.54 1.52
C SER A 329 -10.08 0.52 0.78
N TRP A 330 -9.43 0.90 -0.31
CA TRP A 330 -8.68 0.04 -1.21
C TRP A 330 -7.17 0.03 -0.92
N GLY A 331 -6.47 -0.96 -1.46
CA GLY A 331 -5.02 -1.15 -1.37
C GLY A 331 -4.54 -2.10 -2.46
N HIS A 332 -3.50 -2.89 -2.22
CA HIS A 332 -2.98 -3.86 -3.19
C HIS A 332 -3.87 -5.11 -3.36
N SER A 333 -4.78 -5.37 -2.40
CA SER A 333 -5.65 -6.54 -2.38
C SER A 333 -7.10 -6.18 -2.67
N GLY A 334 -7.92 -7.18 -2.97
CA GLY A 334 -9.35 -6.99 -3.23
C GLY A 334 -9.75 -7.22 -4.68
N GLY A 335 -8.82 -7.63 -5.52
CA GLY A 335 -9.08 -8.04 -6.91
C GLY A 335 -9.61 -6.90 -7.79
N LEU A 336 -10.45 -7.23 -8.75
CA LEU A 336 -10.98 -6.33 -9.79
C LEU A 336 -11.99 -5.29 -9.28
N THR A 337 -12.32 -5.25 -7.99
CA THR A 337 -13.38 -4.37 -7.48
C THR A 337 -13.01 -2.88 -7.46
N GLY A 338 -11.71 -2.56 -7.53
CA GLY A 338 -11.24 -1.17 -7.55
C GLY A 338 -11.62 -0.35 -6.32
N PRO A 339 -11.36 0.95 -6.32
CA PRO A 339 -11.80 1.85 -5.26
C PRO A 339 -13.32 1.89 -5.12
N ALA A 340 -13.81 1.99 -3.87
CA ALA A 340 -15.23 2.23 -3.60
C ALA A 340 -15.70 3.55 -4.23
N THR A 341 -17.01 3.71 -4.40
CA THR A 341 -17.58 4.95 -4.96
C THR A 341 -17.16 6.17 -4.13
N GLY A 342 -16.61 7.18 -4.80
CA GLY A 342 -16.11 8.41 -4.16
C GLY A 342 -14.69 8.32 -3.60
N GLU A 343 -14.05 7.16 -3.67
CA GLU A 343 -12.64 6.99 -3.33
C GLU A 343 -11.72 7.49 -4.46
N LEU A 344 -10.47 7.83 -4.09
CA LEU A 344 -9.49 8.31 -5.06
C LEU A 344 -9.14 7.23 -6.10
N ASP A 345 -9.30 7.57 -7.35
CA ASP A 345 -8.82 6.82 -8.51
C ASP A 345 -8.21 7.80 -9.51
N LEU A 346 -6.90 7.92 -9.49
CA LEU A 346 -6.17 8.84 -10.36
C LEU A 346 -6.37 8.53 -11.84
N SER A 347 -6.51 7.24 -12.19
CA SER A 347 -6.74 6.82 -13.59
C SER A 347 -8.08 7.32 -14.14
N ARG A 348 -9.07 7.53 -13.27
CA ARG A 348 -10.40 8.10 -13.60
C ARG A 348 -10.46 9.62 -13.45
N GLY A 349 -9.36 10.27 -13.05
CA GLY A 349 -9.29 11.73 -12.95
C GLY A 349 -10.15 12.34 -11.84
N ASN A 350 -10.41 11.62 -10.75
CA ASN A 350 -11.28 12.09 -9.66
C ASN A 350 -10.53 12.78 -8.49
N LEU A 351 -9.34 13.33 -8.75
CA LEU A 351 -8.53 14.00 -7.75
C LEU A 351 -9.30 15.12 -7.01
N GLU A 352 -10.13 15.87 -7.72
CA GLU A 352 -10.91 16.98 -7.15
C GLU A 352 -12.18 16.55 -6.40
N THR A 353 -12.75 15.42 -6.79
CA THR A 353 -14.06 14.99 -6.31
C THR A 353 -14.00 13.97 -5.18
N SER A 354 -12.92 13.21 -5.09
CA SER A 354 -12.73 12.26 -3.99
C SER A 354 -12.28 12.92 -2.70
N TYR A 355 -12.59 12.30 -1.55
CA TYR A 355 -12.14 12.81 -0.25
C TYR A 355 -10.62 12.90 -0.17
N VAL A 356 -9.92 11.81 -0.49
CA VAL A 356 -8.45 11.75 -0.44
C VAL A 356 -7.85 12.75 -1.40
N GLY A 357 -8.35 12.85 -2.63
CA GLY A 357 -7.84 13.78 -3.62
C GLY A 357 -7.94 15.24 -3.19
N ARG A 358 -9.08 15.66 -2.60
CA ARG A 358 -9.22 17.02 -2.03
C ARG A 358 -8.20 17.27 -0.91
N ARG A 359 -7.89 16.27 -0.07
CA ARG A 359 -6.87 16.43 1.00
C ARG A 359 -5.45 16.50 0.42
N VAL A 360 -5.16 15.75 -0.63
CA VAL A 360 -3.89 15.84 -1.37
C VAL A 360 -3.71 17.22 -1.98
N LEU A 361 -4.73 17.75 -2.66
CA LEU A 361 -4.68 19.10 -3.23
C LEU A 361 -4.49 20.16 -2.15
N ALA A 362 -5.27 20.10 -1.08
CA ALA A 362 -5.14 21.03 0.05
C ALA A 362 -3.75 20.96 0.71
N TRP A 363 -3.15 19.76 0.78
CA TRP A 363 -1.79 19.54 1.28
C TRP A 363 -0.77 20.29 0.43
N PHE A 364 -0.82 20.11 -0.89
CA PHE A 364 0.10 20.79 -1.80
C PHE A 364 -0.18 22.30 -1.90
N ASP A 365 -1.44 22.73 -1.92
CA ASP A 365 -1.76 24.17 -1.90
C ASP A 365 -1.20 24.86 -0.64
N ARG A 366 -1.27 24.20 0.52
CA ARG A 366 -0.68 24.74 1.76
C ARG A 366 0.84 24.80 1.71
N HIS A 367 1.50 23.72 1.31
CA HIS A 367 2.95 23.60 1.41
C HIS A 367 3.68 24.14 0.19
N LEU A 368 3.17 23.94 -1.02
CA LEU A 368 3.82 24.36 -2.26
C LEU A 368 3.38 25.76 -2.73
N ARG A 369 2.09 26.12 -2.55
CA ARG A 369 1.61 27.47 -2.88
C ARG A 369 1.66 28.42 -1.68
N LYS A 370 2.13 27.92 -0.53
CA LYS A 370 2.22 28.67 0.75
C LYS A 370 0.87 29.28 1.18
N GLN A 371 -0.24 28.61 0.81
CA GLN A 371 -1.58 29.03 1.23
C GLN A 371 -1.85 28.60 2.68
N THR A 372 -1.30 29.33 3.63
CA THR A 372 -1.25 28.96 5.06
C THR A 372 -2.62 28.75 5.72
N HIS A 373 -3.68 29.32 5.17
CA HIS A 373 -5.06 29.17 5.67
C HIS A 373 -5.80 27.96 5.09
N THR A 374 -5.20 27.21 4.15
CA THR A 374 -5.84 26.03 3.56
C THR A 374 -6.03 24.95 4.63
N ASP A 375 -7.29 24.48 4.79
CA ASP A 375 -7.62 23.35 5.65
C ASP A 375 -7.13 22.04 5.04
N THR A 376 -6.08 21.49 5.60
CA THR A 376 -5.53 20.18 5.19
C THR A 376 -6.21 18.99 5.86
N GLY A 377 -7.29 19.21 6.60
CA GLY A 377 -8.06 18.17 7.27
C GLY A 377 -7.51 17.72 8.62
N PRO A 378 -8.10 16.67 9.21
CA PRO A 378 -7.76 16.16 10.53
C PRO A 378 -6.38 15.48 10.56
N ALA A 379 -5.88 15.20 11.77
CA ALA A 379 -4.63 14.46 11.94
C ALA A 379 -4.76 12.99 11.49
N PHE A 380 -5.94 12.40 11.65
CA PHE A 380 -6.26 11.05 11.22
C PHE A 380 -7.68 10.98 10.66
N ALA A 381 -7.85 10.28 9.53
CA ALA A 381 -9.15 9.98 8.93
C ALA A 381 -9.19 8.53 8.45
N TYR A 382 -10.38 7.92 8.43
CA TYR A 382 -10.56 6.55 7.96
C TYR A 382 -11.91 6.35 7.28
N HIS A 383 -11.91 5.58 6.19
CA HIS A 383 -13.12 5.22 5.44
C HIS A 383 -13.93 4.16 6.21
N ARG A 384 -15.27 4.28 6.19
CA ARG A 384 -16.24 3.37 6.81
C ARG A 384 -17.12 2.77 5.72
N ASP A 385 -16.96 1.50 5.41
CA ASP A 385 -17.69 0.82 4.32
C ASP A 385 -19.19 0.73 4.58
N TRP A 386 -19.61 0.74 5.84
CA TRP A 386 -21.02 0.70 6.25
C TRP A 386 -21.74 2.05 6.11
N VAL A 387 -21.05 3.08 5.65
CA VAL A 387 -21.64 4.39 5.38
C VAL A 387 -21.75 4.58 3.86
N THR A 388 -22.96 4.49 3.34
CA THR A 388 -23.24 4.50 1.91
C THR A 388 -23.14 5.89 1.25
N ASP A 389 -23.29 6.97 2.03
CA ASP A 389 -23.07 8.33 1.54
C ASP A 389 -21.56 8.62 1.43
N PRO A 390 -20.99 8.76 0.23
CA PRO A 390 -19.55 8.96 0.04
C PRO A 390 -19.04 10.25 0.70
N ASN A 391 -19.90 11.28 0.89
CA ASN A 391 -19.52 12.52 1.56
C ASN A 391 -19.38 12.35 3.08
N ARG A 392 -19.96 11.32 3.65
CA ARG A 392 -19.95 10.99 5.08
C ARG A 392 -19.17 9.71 5.40
N ALA A 393 -18.65 9.04 4.38
CA ALA A 393 -17.95 7.75 4.54
C ALA A 393 -16.69 7.86 5.41
N TYR A 394 -16.00 9.00 5.38
CA TYR A 394 -14.83 9.23 6.22
C TYR A 394 -15.20 9.73 7.62
N ALA A 395 -14.72 9.02 8.63
CA ALA A 395 -14.67 9.51 10.02
C ALA A 395 -13.28 10.10 10.31
N THR A 396 -13.22 10.93 11.35
CA THR A 396 -12.01 11.68 11.72
C THR A 396 -11.68 11.51 13.20
N ALA A 397 -10.39 11.57 13.54
CA ALA A 397 -9.90 11.55 14.91
C ALA A 397 -8.54 12.27 15.00
N ASP A 398 -8.11 12.60 16.22
CA ASP A 398 -6.79 13.20 16.48
C ASP A 398 -5.66 12.18 16.41
N ARG A 399 -5.97 10.91 16.52
CA ARG A 399 -5.01 9.79 16.52
C ARG A 399 -5.71 8.46 16.23
N VAL A 400 -4.93 7.46 15.87
CA VAL A 400 -5.41 6.07 15.78
C VAL A 400 -5.91 5.64 17.17
N PRO A 401 -7.12 5.06 17.28
CA PRO A 401 -7.69 4.62 18.54
C PRO A 401 -6.81 3.65 19.32
N ALA A 402 -6.81 3.79 20.63
CA ALA A 402 -6.07 2.91 21.53
C ALA A 402 -6.86 1.62 21.83
N LEU A 403 -6.16 0.58 22.27
CA LEU A 403 -6.77 -0.64 22.78
C LEU A 403 -7.54 -0.33 24.07
N ASN A 404 -8.85 -0.50 24.05
CA ASN A 404 -9.74 -0.12 25.16
C ASN A 404 -10.77 -1.20 25.56
N ARG A 405 -10.91 -2.28 24.77
CA ARG A 405 -11.78 -3.40 25.10
C ARG A 405 -10.99 -4.70 25.18
N THR A 406 -11.17 -5.45 26.27
CA THR A 406 -10.54 -6.76 26.47
C THR A 406 -11.58 -7.86 26.43
N LEU A 407 -11.31 -8.90 25.64
CA LEU A 407 -12.03 -10.17 25.64
C LEU A 407 -11.07 -11.28 26.10
N TYR A 408 -11.61 -12.29 26.76
CA TYR A 408 -10.86 -13.42 27.29
C TYR A 408 -11.14 -14.68 26.45
N LEU A 409 -10.07 -15.41 26.14
CA LEU A 409 -10.15 -16.70 25.45
C LEU A 409 -10.49 -17.78 26.46
N SER A 410 -11.74 -18.26 26.49
CA SER A 410 -12.21 -19.29 27.40
C SER A 410 -11.85 -20.70 26.89
N GLY A 411 -11.64 -21.65 27.81
CA GLY A 411 -11.28 -23.02 27.47
C GLY A 411 -12.34 -23.81 26.71
N ASP A 412 -13.59 -23.34 26.68
CA ASP A 412 -14.70 -23.89 25.91
C ASP A 412 -14.81 -23.31 24.47
N GLY A 413 -13.87 -22.43 24.06
CA GLY A 413 -13.87 -21.83 22.72
C GLY A 413 -14.73 -20.57 22.61
N LYS A 414 -15.11 -19.96 23.71
CA LYS A 414 -15.83 -18.68 23.72
C LYS A 414 -14.89 -17.51 23.92
N LEU A 415 -15.20 -16.38 23.28
CA LEU A 415 -14.70 -15.06 23.65
C LEU A 415 -15.66 -14.46 24.66
N VAL A 416 -15.19 -14.20 25.86
CA VAL A 416 -16.01 -13.63 26.93
C VAL A 416 -15.47 -12.28 27.39
N ASP A 417 -16.37 -11.41 27.86
CA ASP A 417 -16.08 -10.04 28.26
C ASP A 417 -15.70 -9.89 29.74
N ASN A 418 -15.84 -10.97 30.52
CA ASN A 418 -15.58 -10.99 31.94
C ASN A 418 -14.77 -12.23 32.33
N LEU A 419 -13.75 -12.03 33.17
CA LEU A 419 -12.88 -13.10 33.65
C LEU A 419 -13.66 -14.21 34.40
N ASN A 420 -14.71 -13.87 35.09
CA ASN A 420 -15.56 -14.83 35.82
C ASN A 420 -16.35 -15.78 34.90
N LYS A 421 -16.46 -15.44 33.62
CA LYS A 421 -17.08 -16.28 32.57
C LYS A 421 -16.08 -17.22 31.89
N VAL A 422 -14.80 -17.14 32.24
CA VAL A 422 -13.77 -18.01 31.66
C VAL A 422 -13.87 -19.40 32.29
N THR A 423 -14.11 -20.41 31.47
CA THR A 423 -14.07 -21.82 31.87
C THR A 423 -12.68 -22.39 31.63
N ARG A 424 -12.28 -23.36 32.45
CA ARG A 424 -11.03 -24.11 32.22
C ARG A 424 -11.25 -25.13 31.10
N GLY A 425 -10.28 -25.22 30.18
CA GLY A 425 -10.29 -26.23 29.12
C GLY A 425 -8.96 -26.32 28.40
N THR A 426 -8.80 -27.42 27.69
CA THR A 426 -7.63 -27.70 26.85
C THR A 426 -8.11 -28.01 25.44
N ARG A 427 -7.58 -27.31 24.45
CA ARG A 427 -7.92 -27.48 23.04
C ARG A 427 -6.64 -27.56 22.21
N GLY A 428 -6.66 -28.31 21.12
CA GLY A 428 -5.46 -28.50 20.30
C GLY A 428 -5.77 -28.65 18.81
N TYR A 429 -4.76 -28.45 18.00
CA TYR A 429 -4.76 -28.72 16.57
C TYR A 429 -3.40 -29.29 16.14
N ALA A 430 -3.37 -29.89 14.95
CA ALA A 430 -2.14 -30.30 14.29
C ALA A 430 -2.03 -29.64 12.91
N ASN A 431 -0.80 -29.35 12.47
CA ASN A 431 -0.53 -28.96 11.09
C ASN A 431 -0.27 -30.21 10.24
N TRP A 432 -0.62 -30.10 8.96
CA TRP A 432 -0.23 -31.04 7.93
C TRP A 432 1.02 -30.53 7.20
N MET A 433 1.63 -31.37 6.38
CA MET A 433 2.79 -30.99 5.56
C MET A 433 2.41 -30.05 4.39
N ILE A 434 1.11 -29.88 4.14
CA ILE A 434 0.54 -28.99 3.11
C ILE A 434 -0.30 -27.92 3.79
N PRO A 435 -0.47 -26.74 3.17
CA PRO A 435 -1.40 -25.71 3.66
C PRO A 435 -2.83 -26.22 3.72
N THR A 436 -3.54 -25.89 4.79
CA THR A 436 -4.93 -26.29 5.07
C THR A 436 -5.84 -25.10 5.30
N SER A 437 -5.32 -23.91 5.17
CA SER A 437 -6.05 -22.63 5.25
C SER A 437 -5.70 -21.78 4.05
N HIS A 438 -6.67 -20.97 3.62
CA HIS A 438 -6.54 -20.01 2.55
C HIS A 438 -7.06 -18.66 3.03
N SER A 439 -6.31 -17.60 2.78
CA SER A 439 -6.75 -16.21 3.04
C SER A 439 -6.90 -15.42 1.75
N GLU A 440 -5.90 -15.50 0.87
CA GLU A 440 -5.88 -14.84 -0.41
C GLU A 440 -4.94 -15.53 -1.40
N SER A 441 -5.16 -15.31 -2.68
CA SER A 441 -4.20 -15.61 -3.74
C SER A 441 -3.71 -14.31 -4.37
N SER A 442 -2.57 -13.83 -3.91
CA SER A 442 -1.95 -12.60 -4.43
C SER A 442 -1.62 -12.74 -5.92
N LEU A 443 -1.20 -13.94 -6.36
CA LEU A 443 -0.95 -14.22 -7.77
C LEU A 443 -2.21 -14.14 -8.61
N ALA A 444 -3.36 -14.67 -8.13
CA ALA A 444 -4.62 -14.57 -8.84
C ALA A 444 -5.02 -13.10 -9.04
N GLY A 445 -4.87 -12.28 -7.99
CA GLY A 445 -5.12 -10.84 -8.07
C GLY A 445 -4.22 -10.12 -9.09
N LEU A 446 -2.93 -10.46 -9.14
CA LEU A 446 -1.96 -9.87 -10.08
C LEU A 446 -2.29 -10.19 -11.55
N ILE A 447 -2.86 -11.35 -11.84
CA ILE A 447 -3.24 -11.79 -13.19
C ILE A 447 -4.73 -11.65 -13.49
N GLY A 448 -5.48 -10.95 -12.61
CA GLY A 448 -6.90 -10.65 -12.82
C GLY A 448 -7.86 -11.82 -12.63
N LEU A 449 -7.45 -12.89 -11.97
CA LEU A 449 -8.32 -14.02 -11.63
C LEU A 449 -9.08 -13.77 -10.32
N GLN A 450 -10.26 -14.36 -10.22
CA GLN A 450 -11.06 -14.31 -9.00
C GLN A 450 -10.43 -15.17 -7.90
N ASP A 451 -10.26 -14.57 -6.72
CA ASP A 451 -9.69 -15.24 -5.56
C ASP A 451 -10.75 -16.12 -4.86
N PRO A 452 -10.43 -17.38 -4.52
CA PRO A 452 -11.34 -18.23 -3.75
C PRO A 452 -11.75 -17.64 -2.40
N PRO A 453 -12.90 -18.08 -1.83
CA PRO A 453 -13.29 -17.65 -0.49
C PRO A 453 -12.28 -18.11 0.58
N PRO A 454 -11.95 -17.25 1.57
CA PRO A 454 -11.12 -17.64 2.70
C PRO A 454 -11.71 -18.83 3.48
N HIS A 455 -10.85 -19.76 3.88
CA HIS A 455 -11.27 -20.91 4.68
C HIS A 455 -10.17 -21.42 5.61
N ASP A 456 -10.57 -22.15 6.65
CA ASP A 456 -9.70 -22.92 7.55
C ASP A 456 -10.25 -24.34 7.67
N THR A 457 -9.39 -25.36 7.52
CA THR A 457 -9.78 -26.77 7.59
C THR A 457 -9.91 -27.22 9.05
N LYS A 458 -11.00 -27.89 9.38
CA LYS A 458 -11.26 -28.41 10.74
C LYS A 458 -10.14 -29.33 11.22
N GLY A 459 -9.71 -29.16 12.45
CA GLY A 459 -8.61 -29.93 13.06
C GLY A 459 -7.22 -29.29 12.88
N THR A 460 -7.10 -28.22 12.07
CA THR A 460 -5.86 -27.49 11.84
C THR A 460 -5.89 -26.05 12.35
N TYR A 461 -6.90 -25.69 13.15
CA TYR A 461 -7.02 -24.40 13.81
C TYR A 461 -7.73 -24.53 15.16
N LEU A 462 -7.55 -23.51 16.00
CA LEU A 462 -8.41 -23.20 17.14
C LEU A 462 -9.11 -21.88 16.93
N ASP A 463 -10.33 -21.78 17.44
CA ASP A 463 -11.10 -20.55 17.39
C ASP A 463 -11.79 -20.21 18.71
N TRP A 464 -12.07 -18.95 18.90
CA TRP A 464 -12.87 -18.42 20.01
C TRP A 464 -13.90 -17.46 19.44
N THR A 465 -15.16 -17.69 19.76
CA THR A 465 -16.29 -16.92 19.19
C THR A 465 -17.08 -16.24 20.30
N SER A 466 -17.42 -14.97 20.13
CA SER A 466 -18.24 -14.21 21.07
C SER A 466 -19.71 -14.67 21.05
N ASN A 467 -20.49 -14.29 22.06
CA ASN A 467 -21.93 -14.27 21.93
C ASN A 467 -22.36 -13.32 20.81
N PRO A 468 -23.59 -13.42 20.28
CA PRO A 468 -24.14 -12.40 19.39
C PRO A 468 -24.05 -11.02 20.03
N LEU A 469 -23.65 -10.03 19.24
CA LEU A 469 -23.56 -8.65 19.71
C LEU A 469 -24.96 -8.04 19.88
N GLU A 470 -25.19 -7.41 21.00
CA GLU A 470 -26.47 -6.72 21.30
C GLU A 470 -26.57 -5.37 20.56
N ARG A 471 -25.44 -4.79 20.20
CA ARG A 471 -25.30 -3.52 19.45
C ARG A 471 -24.09 -3.59 18.53
N PRO A 472 -24.04 -2.75 17.49
CA PRO A 472 -22.89 -2.72 16.60
C PRO A 472 -21.58 -2.44 17.36
N LEU A 473 -20.47 -3.01 16.86
CA LEU A 473 -19.14 -2.85 17.42
C LEU A 473 -18.17 -2.38 16.32
N ASP A 474 -17.72 -1.14 16.43
CA ASP A 474 -16.76 -0.57 15.49
C ASP A 474 -15.33 -0.78 16.01
N VAL A 475 -14.49 -1.49 15.24
CA VAL A 475 -13.09 -1.73 15.54
C VAL A 475 -12.24 -0.95 14.56
N VAL A 476 -11.42 0.00 15.07
CA VAL A 476 -10.57 0.88 14.26
C VAL A 476 -9.15 0.87 14.80
N GLY A 477 -8.25 0.15 14.16
CA GLY A 477 -6.87 0.00 14.61
C GLY A 477 -6.40 -1.46 14.62
N ALA A 478 -5.25 -1.71 15.23
CA ALA A 478 -4.62 -3.02 15.28
C ALA A 478 -5.00 -3.78 16.57
N PRO A 479 -5.80 -4.86 16.48
CA PRO A 479 -6.09 -5.73 17.62
C PRO A 479 -4.81 -6.42 18.13
N ARG A 480 -4.80 -6.82 19.40
CA ARG A 480 -3.71 -7.59 19.99
C ARG A 480 -4.23 -8.83 20.72
N ALA A 481 -3.63 -9.98 20.42
CA ALA A 481 -3.89 -11.21 21.14
C ALA A 481 -2.68 -11.59 21.99
N THR A 482 -2.89 -11.96 23.26
CA THR A 482 -1.85 -12.54 24.12
C THR A 482 -2.25 -13.95 24.50
N LEU A 483 -1.38 -14.91 24.22
CA LEU A 483 -1.65 -16.32 24.47
C LEU A 483 -0.37 -17.08 24.80
N LYS A 484 -0.55 -18.26 25.37
CA LYS A 484 0.50 -19.27 25.58
C LYS A 484 0.10 -20.55 24.89
N VAL A 485 1.03 -21.16 24.20
CA VAL A 485 0.83 -22.43 23.53
C VAL A 485 1.77 -23.48 24.08
N HIS A 486 1.39 -24.75 23.96
CA HIS A 486 2.23 -25.89 24.27
C HIS A 486 2.44 -26.67 22.98
N SER A 487 3.69 -26.84 22.59
CA SER A 487 4.10 -27.64 21.44
C SER A 487 5.43 -28.34 21.74
N PRO A 488 5.40 -29.54 22.33
CA PRO A 488 6.61 -30.27 22.74
C PRO A 488 7.61 -30.50 21.60
N LYS A 489 7.13 -30.63 20.37
CA LYS A 489 8.01 -30.74 19.20
C LYS A 489 8.72 -29.41 18.91
N ALA A 490 8.00 -28.30 18.93
CA ALA A 490 8.58 -26.98 18.71
C ALA A 490 9.56 -26.61 19.85
N GLU A 491 9.24 -26.93 21.09
CA GLU A 491 10.11 -26.71 22.24
C GLU A 491 11.47 -27.37 22.07
N ARG A 492 11.51 -28.60 21.56
CA ARG A 492 12.76 -29.31 21.29
C ARG A 492 13.57 -28.74 20.13
N THR A 493 12.90 -28.11 19.14
CA THR A 493 13.56 -27.65 17.91
C THR A 493 13.82 -26.15 17.87
N GLN A 494 13.16 -25.34 18.69
CA GLN A 494 13.21 -23.86 18.61
C GLN A 494 14.59 -23.23 18.81
N ASN A 495 15.55 -23.97 19.38
CA ASN A 495 16.90 -23.50 19.67
C ASN A 495 17.97 -24.17 18.77
N SER A 496 17.60 -24.69 17.62
CA SER A 496 18.51 -25.37 16.67
C SER A 496 19.54 -24.43 16.00
N GLY A 497 19.37 -23.10 16.11
CA GLY A 497 20.16 -22.12 15.35
C GLY A 497 19.52 -21.74 14.00
N ASP A 498 18.49 -22.46 13.55
CA ASP A 498 17.69 -22.14 12.37
C ASP A 498 16.27 -21.67 12.80
N ALA A 499 15.93 -20.44 12.49
CA ALA A 499 14.63 -19.90 12.86
C ALA A 499 13.44 -20.64 12.22
N ALA A 500 13.65 -21.36 11.11
CA ALA A 500 12.62 -22.20 10.48
C ALA A 500 12.15 -23.35 11.38
N ASP A 501 12.93 -23.74 12.38
CA ASP A 501 12.57 -24.78 13.33
C ASP A 501 11.66 -24.31 14.48
N LYS A 502 11.46 -23.00 14.62
CA LYS A 502 10.47 -22.44 15.54
C LYS A 502 9.04 -22.71 15.06
N LEU A 503 8.08 -22.62 15.98
CA LEU A 503 6.65 -22.74 15.66
C LEU A 503 6.18 -21.53 14.87
N VAL A 504 5.44 -21.78 13.79
CA VAL A 504 4.69 -20.75 13.06
C VAL A 504 3.19 -20.97 13.25
N LEU A 505 2.43 -19.90 13.50
CA LEU A 505 0.98 -19.90 13.53
C LEU A 505 0.44 -18.62 12.85
N PHE A 506 -0.86 -18.64 12.51
CA PHE A 506 -1.51 -17.60 11.73
C PHE A 506 -2.75 -17.11 12.48
N ALA A 507 -2.68 -15.90 13.04
CA ALA A 507 -3.80 -15.29 13.75
C ALA A 507 -4.71 -14.53 12.77
N LYS A 508 -6.03 -14.72 12.92
CA LYS A 508 -7.06 -14.18 12.04
C LYS A 508 -8.26 -13.69 12.86
N ILE A 509 -8.97 -12.69 12.33
CA ILE A 509 -10.27 -12.25 12.88
C ILE A 509 -11.33 -12.37 11.80
N TYR A 510 -12.42 -13.01 12.16
CA TYR A 510 -13.61 -13.16 11.32
C TYR A 510 -14.81 -12.41 11.90
N ASP A 511 -15.66 -11.96 11.01
CA ASP A 511 -17.03 -11.61 11.28
C ASP A 511 -17.92 -12.80 10.95
N VAL A 512 -18.80 -13.17 11.90
CA VAL A 512 -19.74 -14.28 11.71
C VAL A 512 -21.15 -13.72 11.78
N ALA A 513 -21.84 -13.72 10.64
CA ALA A 513 -23.21 -13.27 10.52
C ALA A 513 -24.21 -14.22 11.21
N PRO A 514 -25.45 -13.78 11.49
CA PRO A 514 -26.46 -14.62 12.14
C PRO A 514 -26.81 -15.92 11.40
N ASP A 515 -26.67 -15.94 10.07
CA ASP A 515 -26.86 -17.13 9.22
C ASP A 515 -25.67 -18.11 9.24
N GLY A 516 -24.60 -17.77 9.98
CA GLY A 516 -23.37 -18.57 10.07
C GLY A 516 -22.32 -18.27 9.00
N THR A 517 -22.58 -17.35 8.08
CA THR A 517 -21.60 -16.88 7.09
C THR A 517 -20.39 -16.28 7.80
N ARG A 518 -19.18 -16.67 7.36
CA ARG A 518 -17.91 -16.25 7.97
C ARG A 518 -17.12 -15.41 6.99
N THR A 519 -16.82 -14.17 7.35
CA THR A 519 -16.01 -13.26 6.55
C THR A 519 -14.70 -12.99 7.26
N LEU A 520 -13.57 -13.38 6.65
CA LEU A 520 -12.24 -12.96 7.12
C LEU A 520 -12.09 -11.45 6.87
N VAL A 521 -11.95 -10.69 7.96
CA VAL A 521 -11.93 -9.22 7.88
C VAL A 521 -10.76 -8.77 6.99
N ARG A 522 -11.10 -8.16 5.86
CA ARG A 522 -10.14 -7.67 4.84
C ARG A 522 -9.13 -8.72 4.34
N ARG A 523 -9.39 -10.00 4.50
CA ARG A 523 -8.46 -11.11 4.18
C ARG A 523 -7.11 -11.02 4.91
N LEU A 524 -7.04 -10.22 5.99
CA LEU A 524 -5.82 -9.95 6.72
C LEU A 524 -5.45 -11.10 7.67
N VAL A 525 -4.18 -11.46 7.63
CA VAL A 525 -3.59 -12.52 8.46
C VAL A 525 -2.40 -11.96 9.22
N ALA A 526 -2.22 -12.37 10.46
CA ALA A 526 -1.03 -12.10 11.28
C ALA A 526 -0.20 -13.39 11.46
N PRO A 527 0.76 -13.66 10.58
CA PRO A 527 1.71 -14.73 10.81
C PRO A 527 2.58 -14.45 12.03
N VAL A 528 2.87 -15.48 12.79
CA VAL A 528 3.72 -15.40 13.98
C VAL A 528 4.70 -16.56 13.99
N ARG A 529 5.97 -16.26 13.96
CA ARG A 529 7.01 -17.19 14.36
C ARG A 529 7.23 -17.00 15.85
N VAL A 530 6.76 -17.97 16.65
CA VAL A 530 6.77 -17.87 18.12
C VAL A 530 8.22 -17.85 18.63
N PRO A 531 8.65 -16.81 19.33
CA PRO A 531 10.04 -16.70 19.77
C PRO A 531 10.44 -17.80 20.73
N ASP A 532 9.57 -18.11 21.71
CA ASP A 532 9.76 -19.13 22.73
C ASP A 532 8.38 -19.71 23.12
N VAL A 533 8.14 -20.99 22.79
CA VAL A 533 6.84 -21.64 23.06
C VAL A 533 6.61 -21.92 24.54
N THR A 534 7.63 -21.80 25.41
CA THR A 534 7.50 -21.96 26.86
C THR A 534 6.92 -20.74 27.55
N LYS A 535 6.86 -19.59 26.85
CA LYS A 535 6.40 -18.31 27.37
C LYS A 535 5.13 -17.84 26.69
N SER A 536 4.39 -16.96 27.37
CA SER A 536 3.31 -16.20 26.73
C SER A 536 3.91 -15.21 25.74
N PHE A 537 3.24 -15.02 24.61
CA PHE A 537 3.61 -14.06 23.59
C PHE A 537 2.40 -13.23 23.16
N THR A 538 2.66 -12.04 22.64
CA THR A 538 1.65 -11.13 22.13
C THR A 538 1.74 -11.03 20.63
N VAL A 539 0.61 -11.18 19.95
CA VAL A 539 0.46 -11.00 18.50
C VAL A 539 -0.21 -9.66 18.25
N THR A 540 0.41 -8.79 17.45
CA THR A 540 -0.24 -7.60 16.93
C THR A 540 -0.83 -7.94 15.56
N LEU A 541 -2.17 -7.95 15.45
CA LEU A 541 -2.83 -8.20 14.18
C LEU A 541 -2.71 -6.96 13.25
N PRO A 542 -2.88 -7.12 11.93
CA PRO A 542 -3.03 -5.98 11.04
C PRO A 542 -4.15 -5.05 11.49
N GLY A 543 -3.97 -3.75 11.29
CA GLY A 543 -5.01 -2.76 11.55
C GLY A 543 -6.23 -3.00 10.67
N ILE A 544 -7.40 -2.78 11.22
CA ILE A 544 -8.70 -2.90 10.52
C ILE A 544 -9.56 -1.67 10.78
N VAL A 545 -10.50 -1.43 9.87
CA VAL A 545 -11.68 -0.60 10.08
C VAL A 545 -12.87 -1.49 9.73
N HIS A 546 -13.60 -1.93 10.75
CA HIS A 546 -14.68 -2.89 10.55
C HIS A 546 -15.77 -2.70 11.58
N ARG A 547 -17.02 -2.77 11.12
CA ARG A 547 -18.22 -2.83 11.96
C ARG A 547 -18.74 -4.25 12.02
N TYR A 548 -18.83 -4.79 13.23
CA TYR A 548 -19.64 -5.98 13.50
C TYR A 548 -21.07 -5.52 13.80
N GLU A 549 -22.02 -5.95 13.00
CA GLU A 549 -23.41 -5.54 13.15
C GLU A 549 -24.10 -6.25 14.33
N THR A 550 -25.26 -5.73 14.76
CA THR A 550 -26.11 -6.38 15.78
C THR A 550 -26.43 -7.81 15.37
N GLY A 551 -26.32 -8.75 16.30
CA GLY A 551 -26.49 -10.19 16.03
C GLY A 551 -25.27 -10.90 15.46
N HIS A 552 -24.30 -10.20 14.91
CA HIS A 552 -23.03 -10.77 14.46
C HIS A 552 -22.18 -11.21 15.66
N ARG A 553 -21.16 -12.03 15.36
CA ARG A 553 -20.19 -12.53 16.35
C ARG A 553 -18.77 -12.24 15.88
N LEU A 554 -17.93 -11.78 16.79
CA LEU A 554 -16.49 -11.73 16.55
C LEU A 554 -15.90 -13.12 16.79
N ARG A 555 -15.09 -13.61 15.84
CA ARG A 555 -14.39 -14.89 15.95
C ARG A 555 -12.89 -14.66 15.75
N PHE A 556 -12.10 -15.03 16.75
CA PHE A 556 -10.64 -15.05 16.71
C PHE A 556 -10.16 -16.47 16.40
N VAL A 557 -9.20 -16.61 15.50
CA VAL A 557 -8.66 -17.90 15.04
C VAL A 557 -7.14 -17.88 15.14
N ILE A 558 -6.54 -19.01 15.53
CA ILE A 558 -5.15 -19.35 15.29
C ILE A 558 -5.09 -20.60 14.44
N ALA A 559 -4.53 -20.50 13.22
CA ALA A 559 -4.43 -21.58 12.27
C ALA A 559 -2.99 -22.10 12.15
N ALA A 560 -2.86 -23.36 11.76
CA ALA A 560 -1.58 -24.05 11.60
C ALA A 560 -0.80 -23.66 10.35
N SER A 561 -1.50 -23.17 9.33
CA SER A 561 -0.95 -22.81 8.03
C SER A 561 -1.81 -21.74 7.35
N ASP A 562 -1.26 -21.14 6.32
CA ASP A 562 -1.95 -20.33 5.33
C ASP A 562 -1.17 -20.41 4.02
N ASP A 563 -1.84 -20.64 2.90
CA ASP A 563 -1.20 -20.93 1.61
C ASP A 563 -0.53 -19.69 0.95
N ALA A 564 -0.82 -18.49 1.44
CA ALA A 564 -0.13 -17.28 1.03
C ALA A 564 1.29 -17.16 1.64
N TYR A 565 1.63 -18.01 2.64
CA TYR A 565 2.85 -17.92 3.43
C TYR A 565 3.57 -19.27 3.56
N PHE A 566 4.88 -19.21 3.80
CA PHE A 566 5.61 -20.39 4.27
C PHE A 566 5.23 -20.71 5.72
N GLY A 567 4.85 -21.95 5.96
CA GLY A 567 4.40 -22.44 7.25
C GLY A 567 5.50 -23.13 8.08
N ASN A 568 5.06 -24.07 8.90
CA ASN A 568 5.93 -24.85 9.77
C ASN A 568 6.81 -25.84 8.99
N ARG A 569 8.09 -25.92 9.34
CA ARG A 569 8.94 -27.05 8.97
C ARG A 569 8.55 -28.25 9.81
N GLY A 570 7.97 -29.27 9.15
CA GLY A 570 7.50 -30.50 9.80
C GLY A 570 6.23 -30.34 10.64
N ILE A 571 5.79 -31.45 11.22
CA ILE A 571 4.57 -31.49 12.02
C ILE A 571 4.85 -31.04 13.45
N LYS A 572 4.12 -30.00 13.91
CA LYS A 572 4.22 -29.41 15.24
C LYS A 572 2.81 -29.24 15.85
N PRO A 573 2.27 -30.26 16.52
CA PRO A 573 0.99 -30.14 17.22
C PRO A 573 1.03 -29.02 18.26
N VAL A 574 -0.10 -28.32 18.38
CA VAL A 574 -0.25 -27.19 19.29
C VAL A 574 -1.44 -27.45 20.22
N THR A 575 -1.24 -27.16 21.49
CA THR A 575 -2.28 -27.18 22.52
C THR A 575 -2.33 -25.84 23.20
N VAL A 576 -3.54 -25.32 23.48
CA VAL A 576 -3.80 -24.15 24.30
C VAL A 576 -4.58 -24.59 25.52
N VAL A 577 -4.04 -24.25 26.69
CA VAL A 577 -4.73 -24.39 27.98
C VAL A 577 -5.21 -23.01 28.38
N SER A 578 -6.49 -22.87 28.65
CA SER A 578 -7.06 -21.61 29.11
C SER A 578 -7.89 -21.84 30.36
N GLY A 579 -7.87 -20.87 31.26
CA GLY A 579 -8.62 -20.87 32.50
C GLY A 579 -8.57 -19.54 33.23
N PRO A 580 -9.33 -19.35 34.33
CA PRO A 580 -9.42 -18.06 35.02
C PRO A 580 -8.10 -17.48 35.55
N ARG A 581 -7.12 -18.34 35.83
CA ARG A 581 -5.79 -17.89 36.32
C ARG A 581 -4.84 -17.46 35.20
N GLU A 582 -5.00 -18.03 34.02
CA GLU A 582 -4.14 -17.76 32.84
C GLU A 582 -5.01 -17.81 31.57
N PRO A 583 -5.92 -16.84 31.39
CA PRO A 583 -6.71 -16.74 30.16
C PRO A 583 -5.85 -16.14 29.06
N GLY A 584 -6.05 -16.59 27.84
CA GLY A 584 -5.62 -15.82 26.69
C GLY A 584 -6.44 -14.52 26.58
N LEU A 585 -5.88 -13.50 25.97
CA LEU A 585 -6.50 -12.19 25.84
C LEU A 585 -6.62 -11.78 24.36
N LEU A 586 -7.73 -11.15 24.00
CA LEU A 586 -7.89 -10.39 22.77
C LEU A 586 -8.27 -8.96 23.14
N ARG A 587 -7.40 -7.99 22.81
CA ARG A 587 -7.66 -6.57 23.05
C ARG A 587 -8.00 -5.89 21.73
N LEU A 588 -9.05 -5.08 21.74
CA LEU A 588 -9.59 -4.39 20.57
C LEU A 588 -9.51 -2.87 20.75
N PRO A 589 -9.16 -2.12 19.68
CA PRO A 589 -9.34 -0.67 19.61
C PRO A 589 -10.78 -0.36 19.15
N VAL A 590 -11.68 -0.17 20.08
CA VAL A 590 -13.09 0.09 19.80
C VAL A 590 -13.35 1.59 19.78
N VAL A 591 -14.13 2.07 18.82
CA VAL A 591 -14.67 3.43 18.80
C VAL A 591 -16.17 3.40 19.11
N GLU A 592 -16.64 4.41 19.81
CA GLU A 592 -18.07 4.58 20.05
C GLU A 592 -18.75 5.01 18.74
N SER A 593 -19.84 4.34 18.41
CA SER A 593 -20.65 4.56 17.20
C SER A 593 -21.61 5.75 17.38
#